data_8e793e80985fbf7b4e674be4a61da1c0
#
_entry.id   8e793e80985fbf7b4e674be4a61da1c0
#
_cell.length_a   1.000
_cell.length_b   1.000
_cell.length_c   1.000
_cell.angle_alpha   90.00
_cell.angle_beta   90.00
_cell.angle_gamma   90.00
#
_symmetry.space_group_name_H-M   'P 1'
#
loop_
_entity.id
_entity.type
_entity.pdbx_description
1 polymer ?
#
loop_
_entity_poly.entity_id
_entity_poly.type
_entity_poly.pdbx_seq_one_letter_code
_entity_poly.pdbx_strand_id
1 'polypeptide(L)'
;MAIQEFRAGDPSPHMESASIAVLAPQRERLAIVSTRNKLCGIAAYTQALERQLAEIFDITVFDLDQYLLRGRHPHVRALGDRRIKEICRAIAKFDVVSLQVEFGILGEAGKDIERRFRSLVAAALRLSVTFHSLNRPPAFPMLDFLKAVTTFNWPKAIDIRSSFTRGNRLSVGVAKILRRAQRRKPVSVIVHNRRDSLDAQYLHRFRRVFDHPLCFLSSSEADTVISHATRRKLPQLDPLPSDIKLIGVFRFLSDYKGFEVAIKALHHLPEDHHLLIFGGVHPNSIPTRTAIHPYVASLLEDAHVDATLYDDMHGTPTIGLNLDIERHLADLFGKHPRDLSSRVHFMGALEDADFLTGMAICDVVVLPYLEVGQSASGPISQAIELGCRVIASRTHTFLEFARYHPETVEFFDIGNHLELAGRIAARRQYAAQRDRLRYTVETNKATYLAACSPSADTTMRTRRRAGFARRTISQAD
;
A
#
# COMPACT_ATOMS: atom_id res chain seq x y z
N MET A 1 -90.52 -20.69 35.13
CA MET A 1 -89.23 -20.85 35.79
C MET A 1 -88.23 -20.03 34.95
N ALA A 2 -87.95 -18.82 35.39
CA ALA A 2 -87.10 -17.90 34.63
C ALA A 2 -85.65 -18.00 35.13
N ILE A 3 -84.73 -18.10 34.20
CA ILE A 3 -83.25 -18.02 34.48
C ILE A 3 -82.83 -16.68 33.97
N GLN A 4 -82.37 -15.83 34.90
CA GLN A 4 -81.80 -14.51 34.61
C GLN A 4 -80.36 -14.63 34.06
N GLU A 5 -80.10 -14.01 32.91
CA GLU A 5 -78.76 -13.81 32.35
C GLU A 5 -78.06 -12.71 33.10
N PHE A 6 -76.81 -12.99 33.56
CA PHE A 6 -75.88 -12.04 34.09
C PHE A 6 -75.12 -11.44 32.92
N ARG A 7 -75.18 -10.11 32.72
CA ARG A 7 -74.31 -9.35 31.80
C ARG A 7 -72.94 -9.10 32.49
N ALA A 8 -71.89 -9.49 31.82
CA ALA A 8 -70.55 -9.21 32.19
C ALA A 8 -70.16 -7.78 31.86
N GLY A 9 -69.43 -7.16 32.76
CA GLY A 9 -69.02 -5.77 32.71
C GLY A 9 -67.93 -5.45 31.69
N ASP A 10 -67.80 -4.16 31.36
CA ASP A 10 -66.91 -3.53 30.43
C ASP A 10 -65.42 -3.81 30.73
N PRO A 11 -64.58 -3.97 29.69
CA PRO A 11 -63.14 -4.07 29.84
C PRO A 11 -62.50 -2.70 30.09
N SER A 12 -61.60 -2.69 31.04
CA SER A 12 -60.70 -1.58 31.45
C SER A 12 -59.88 -1.02 30.27
N PRO A 13 -59.44 0.24 30.32
CA PRO A 13 -58.71 0.87 29.23
C PRO A 13 -57.34 0.23 29.06
N HIS A 14 -57.01 -0.16 27.84
CA HIS A 14 -55.69 -0.61 27.42
C HIS A 14 -54.65 0.44 27.73
N MET A 15 -53.69 0.10 28.62
CA MET A 15 -52.38 0.76 28.73
C MET A 15 -51.63 0.48 27.43
N GLU A 16 -51.56 1.47 26.55
CA GLU A 16 -50.59 1.49 25.46
C GLU A 16 -49.19 1.42 26.05
N SER A 17 -48.52 0.30 25.88
CA SER A 17 -47.10 0.16 26.15
C SER A 17 -46.35 1.05 25.18
N ALA A 18 -45.91 2.23 25.64
CA ALA A 18 -44.99 3.07 24.92
C ALA A 18 -43.71 2.24 24.68
N SER A 19 -43.55 1.70 23.49
CA SER A 19 -42.29 1.12 23.02
C SER A 19 -41.25 2.22 23.05
N ILE A 20 -40.40 2.23 24.07
CA ILE A 20 -39.18 3.00 24.09
C ILE A 20 -38.31 2.45 22.96
N ALA A 21 -38.39 3.11 21.79
CA ALA A 21 -37.45 2.87 20.71
C ALA A 21 -36.08 3.18 21.29
N VAL A 22 -35.31 2.12 21.63
CA VAL A 22 -33.90 2.24 21.96
C VAL A 22 -33.24 2.73 20.68
N LEU A 23 -33.01 4.03 20.59
CA LEU A 23 -32.23 4.63 19.51
C LEU A 23 -30.87 3.92 19.50
N ALA A 24 -30.62 3.14 18.47
CA ALA A 24 -29.33 2.53 18.26
C ALA A 24 -28.25 3.62 18.39
N PRO A 25 -27.15 3.39 19.11
CA PRO A 25 -26.14 4.42 19.33
C PRO A 25 -25.68 4.91 17.96
N GLN A 26 -25.80 6.21 17.74
CA GLN A 26 -25.42 6.85 16.49
C GLN A 26 -23.93 6.61 16.25
N ARG A 27 -23.58 6.00 15.13
CA ARG A 27 -22.19 5.72 14.77
C ARG A 27 -21.40 7.04 14.66
N GLU A 28 -20.17 7.05 15.12
CA GLU A 28 -19.28 8.21 14.95
C GLU A 28 -19.00 8.43 13.45
N ARG A 29 -18.99 9.69 13.01
CA ARG A 29 -18.71 10.07 11.63
C ARG A 29 -17.20 10.10 11.41
N LEU A 30 -16.73 9.24 10.50
CA LEU A 30 -15.34 9.12 10.11
C LEU A 30 -15.10 9.74 8.74
N ALA A 31 -14.24 10.74 8.67
CA ALA A 31 -13.71 11.23 7.40
C ALA A 31 -12.43 10.49 7.04
N ILE A 32 -12.39 9.77 5.93
CA ILE A 32 -11.15 9.22 5.37
C ILE A 32 -10.64 10.20 4.31
N VAL A 33 -9.48 10.78 4.53
CA VAL A 33 -8.82 11.68 3.57
C VAL A 33 -7.70 10.91 2.88
N SER A 34 -7.89 10.58 1.61
CA SER A 34 -7.02 9.70 0.85
C SER A 34 -7.21 9.88 -0.66
N THR A 35 -6.49 9.12 -1.48
CA THR A 35 -6.81 8.94 -2.90
C THR A 35 -7.93 7.91 -3.07
N ARG A 36 -8.83 8.14 -4.03
CA ARG A 36 -9.94 7.24 -4.37
C ARG A 36 -10.08 7.13 -5.89
N ASN A 37 -10.57 5.99 -6.37
CA ASN A 37 -10.84 5.74 -7.80
C ASN A 37 -9.64 6.03 -8.72
N LYS A 38 -8.45 5.67 -8.25
CA LYS A 38 -7.19 5.81 -9.00
C LYS A 38 -6.49 4.45 -9.04
N LEU A 39 -5.78 4.20 -10.12
CA LEU A 39 -4.89 3.04 -10.22
C LEU A 39 -3.68 3.25 -9.31
N CYS A 40 -3.86 3.07 -8.00
CA CYS A 40 -2.76 3.10 -7.05
C CYS A 40 -3.09 2.26 -5.80
N GLY A 41 -2.05 1.69 -5.18
CA GLY A 41 -2.22 0.82 -4.01
C GLY A 41 -2.86 1.50 -2.80
N ILE A 42 -2.75 2.83 -2.67
CA ILE A 42 -3.39 3.58 -1.59
C ILE A 42 -4.89 3.71 -1.84
N ALA A 43 -5.31 3.89 -3.09
CA ALA A 43 -6.73 3.94 -3.44
C ALA A 43 -7.39 2.58 -3.19
N ALA A 44 -6.76 1.48 -3.59
CA ALA A 44 -7.23 0.12 -3.29
C ALA A 44 -7.32 -0.14 -1.78
N TYR A 45 -6.32 0.29 -1.01
CA TYR A 45 -6.36 0.19 0.45
C TYR A 45 -7.46 1.06 1.07
N THR A 46 -7.70 2.26 0.53
CA THR A 46 -8.79 3.14 0.97
C THR A 46 -10.16 2.49 0.76
N GLN A 47 -10.38 1.84 -0.37
CA GLN A 47 -11.60 1.08 -0.64
C GLN A 47 -11.77 -0.10 0.32
N ALA A 48 -10.68 -0.83 0.60
CA ALA A 48 -10.69 -1.91 1.59
C ALA A 48 -11.07 -1.38 2.98
N LEU A 49 -10.48 -0.26 3.42
CA LEU A 49 -10.82 0.38 4.70
C LEU A 49 -12.27 0.86 4.76
N GLU A 50 -12.79 1.45 3.67
CA GLU A 50 -14.19 1.89 3.59
C GLU A 50 -15.13 0.69 3.84
N ARG A 51 -14.90 -0.45 3.19
CA ARG A 51 -15.67 -1.67 3.42
C ARG A 51 -15.51 -2.21 4.85
N GLN A 52 -14.28 -2.33 5.31
CA GLN A 52 -13.96 -2.92 6.61
C GLN A 52 -14.53 -2.12 7.79
N LEU A 53 -14.53 -0.78 7.70
CA LEU A 53 -14.92 0.10 8.80
C LEU A 53 -16.39 0.55 8.73
N ALA A 54 -17.13 0.25 7.66
CA ALA A 54 -18.53 0.66 7.46
C ALA A 54 -19.49 0.15 8.54
N GLU A 55 -19.17 -0.98 9.19
CA GLU A 55 -19.97 -1.51 10.31
C GLU A 55 -19.77 -0.69 11.60
N ILE A 56 -18.63 -0.01 11.75
CA ILE A 56 -18.22 0.68 12.97
C ILE A 56 -18.50 2.18 12.90
N PHE A 57 -18.30 2.79 11.72
CA PHE A 57 -18.38 4.23 11.50
C PHE A 57 -19.36 4.58 10.38
N ASP A 58 -19.89 5.81 10.45
CA ASP A 58 -20.49 6.49 9.30
C ASP A 58 -19.38 7.17 8.51
N ILE A 59 -19.05 6.61 7.33
CA ILE A 59 -17.82 6.94 6.60
C ILE A 59 -18.11 7.87 5.43
N THR A 60 -17.28 8.90 5.31
CA THR A 60 -17.18 9.73 4.09
C THR A 60 -15.73 9.78 3.64
N VAL A 61 -15.47 9.43 2.39
CA VAL A 61 -14.12 9.50 1.79
C VAL A 61 -13.94 10.81 1.05
N PHE A 62 -12.91 11.55 1.37
CA PHE A 62 -12.48 12.78 0.72
C PHE A 62 -11.29 12.51 -0.19
N ASP A 63 -11.53 12.49 -1.49
CA ASP A 63 -10.51 12.23 -2.49
C ASP A 63 -9.49 13.37 -2.58
N LEU A 64 -8.23 13.00 -2.40
CA LEU A 64 -7.06 13.80 -2.72
C LEU A 64 -6.70 13.58 -4.19
N ASP A 65 -7.18 14.42 -5.08
CA ASP A 65 -6.83 14.34 -6.48
C ASP A 65 -5.34 14.63 -6.68
N GLN A 66 -4.55 13.55 -6.75
CA GLN A 66 -3.10 13.65 -6.86
C GLN A 66 -2.65 14.33 -8.17
N TYR A 67 -3.42 14.24 -9.27
CA TYR A 67 -3.09 14.93 -10.51
C TYR A 67 -3.19 16.46 -10.34
N LEU A 68 -4.25 16.91 -9.69
CA LEU A 68 -4.44 18.32 -9.35
C LEU A 68 -3.37 18.80 -8.35
N LEU A 69 -3.12 18.01 -7.29
CA LEU A 69 -2.20 18.38 -6.21
C LEU A 69 -0.73 18.36 -6.64
N ARG A 70 -0.35 17.58 -7.66
CA ARG A 70 1.01 17.52 -8.22
C ARG A 70 1.24 18.49 -9.38
N GLY A 71 0.23 19.21 -9.81
CA GLY A 71 0.36 20.21 -10.88
C GLY A 71 1.46 21.23 -10.59
N ARG A 72 2.39 21.43 -11.54
CA ARG A 72 3.50 22.38 -11.40
C ARG A 72 3.11 23.81 -11.76
N HIS A 73 2.13 23.95 -12.67
CA HIS A 73 1.66 25.27 -13.12
C HIS A 73 1.04 26.06 -11.95
N PRO A 74 1.36 27.35 -11.74
CA PRO A 74 0.87 28.14 -10.60
C PRO A 74 -0.66 28.14 -10.44
N HIS A 75 -1.40 28.22 -11.55
CA HIS A 75 -2.86 28.17 -11.52
C HIS A 75 -3.38 26.81 -11.02
N VAL A 76 -2.83 25.70 -11.51
CA VAL A 76 -3.21 24.34 -11.06
C VAL A 76 -2.88 24.15 -9.58
N ARG A 77 -1.73 24.64 -9.12
CA ARG A 77 -1.36 24.62 -7.70
C ARG A 77 -2.36 25.39 -6.84
N ALA A 78 -2.83 26.56 -7.31
CA ALA A 78 -3.85 27.35 -6.62
C ALA A 78 -5.20 26.63 -6.55
N LEU A 79 -5.61 25.91 -7.61
CA LEU A 79 -6.79 25.03 -7.61
C LEU A 79 -6.62 23.90 -6.59
N GLY A 80 -5.48 23.22 -6.57
CA GLY A 80 -5.15 22.20 -5.58
C GLY A 80 -5.25 22.72 -4.14
N ASP A 81 -4.72 23.91 -3.87
CA ASP A 81 -4.80 24.51 -2.54
C ASP A 81 -6.24 24.93 -2.18
N ARG A 82 -7.06 25.31 -3.15
CA ARG A 82 -8.49 25.56 -2.94
C ARG A 82 -9.22 24.26 -2.56
N ARG A 83 -8.95 23.18 -3.29
CA ARG A 83 -9.50 21.85 -2.98
C ARG A 83 -9.15 21.40 -1.55
N ILE A 84 -7.90 21.57 -1.12
CA ILE A 84 -7.50 21.26 0.27
C ILE A 84 -8.29 22.13 1.28
N LYS A 85 -8.52 23.40 1.01
CA LYS A 85 -9.33 24.25 1.90
C LYS A 85 -10.77 23.78 2.01
N GLU A 86 -11.37 23.32 0.90
CA GLU A 86 -12.72 22.73 0.87
C GLU A 86 -12.77 21.46 1.73
N ILE A 87 -11.81 20.54 1.55
CA ILE A 87 -11.70 19.35 2.38
C ILE A 87 -11.55 19.74 3.85
N CYS A 88 -10.70 20.69 4.19
CA CYS A 88 -10.51 21.15 5.57
C CYS A 88 -11.83 21.67 6.21
N ARG A 89 -12.65 22.43 5.46
CA ARG A 89 -13.95 22.89 5.95
C ARG A 89 -14.94 21.75 6.17
N ALA A 90 -14.89 20.73 5.31
CA ALA A 90 -15.77 19.57 5.41
C ALA A 90 -15.39 18.68 6.60
N ILE A 91 -14.11 18.29 6.71
CA ILE A 91 -13.64 17.36 7.75
C ILE A 91 -13.72 17.94 9.17
N ALA A 92 -13.77 19.26 9.31
CA ALA A 92 -13.97 19.92 10.61
C ALA A 92 -15.33 19.59 11.26
N LYS A 93 -16.28 19.04 10.49
CA LYS A 93 -17.61 18.63 10.97
C LYS A 93 -17.68 17.16 11.38
N PHE A 94 -16.58 16.40 11.23
CA PHE A 94 -16.51 14.97 11.54
C PHE A 94 -15.96 14.73 12.93
N ASP A 95 -16.40 13.64 13.55
CA ASP A 95 -15.99 13.28 14.89
C ASP A 95 -14.52 12.82 14.91
N VAL A 96 -14.09 12.13 13.85
CA VAL A 96 -12.71 11.67 13.66
C VAL A 96 -12.30 11.74 12.19
N VAL A 97 -11.02 12.02 11.96
CA VAL A 97 -10.42 12.05 10.63
C VAL A 97 -9.32 11.01 10.55
N SER A 98 -9.42 10.09 9.59
CA SER A 98 -8.33 9.18 9.19
C SER A 98 -7.63 9.76 7.97
N LEU A 99 -6.39 10.21 8.14
CA LEU A 99 -5.59 10.78 7.07
C LEU A 99 -4.57 9.74 6.58
N GLN A 100 -4.74 9.26 5.35
CA GLN A 100 -3.82 8.35 4.70
C GLN A 100 -2.66 9.16 4.11
N VAL A 101 -1.43 8.84 4.48
CA VAL A 101 -0.26 9.64 4.12
C VAL A 101 0.76 8.81 3.33
N GLU A 102 0.86 9.14 2.08
CA GLU A 102 2.06 8.99 1.26
C GLU A 102 2.38 10.40 0.74
N PHE A 103 3.60 10.85 0.91
CA PHE A 103 3.89 12.27 0.65
C PHE A 103 3.56 12.68 -0.78
N GLY A 104 3.76 11.78 -1.74
CA GLY A 104 3.46 12.02 -3.15
C GLY A 104 1.99 12.33 -3.47
N ILE A 105 1.03 11.92 -2.65
CA ILE A 105 -0.40 12.22 -2.89
C ILE A 105 -0.79 13.65 -2.48
N LEU A 106 -0.01 14.30 -1.63
CA LEU A 106 -0.26 15.68 -1.18
C LEU A 106 0.39 16.74 -2.07
N GLY A 107 1.26 16.33 -3.00
CA GLY A 107 1.94 17.24 -3.90
C GLY A 107 3.29 16.74 -4.36
N GLU A 108 4.00 17.57 -5.12
CA GLU A 108 5.36 17.29 -5.59
C GLU A 108 6.39 18.09 -4.77
N ALA A 109 6.14 19.37 -4.54
CA ALA A 109 7.04 20.24 -3.80
C ALA A 109 6.87 20.07 -2.28
N GLY A 110 7.97 19.79 -1.56
CA GLY A 110 7.93 19.57 -0.11
C GLY A 110 7.28 20.70 0.70
N LYS A 111 7.40 21.96 0.25
CA LYS A 111 6.73 23.11 0.87
C LYS A 111 5.20 23.02 0.76
N ASP A 112 4.68 22.57 -0.39
CA ASP A 112 3.24 22.43 -0.61
C ASP A 112 2.69 21.25 0.20
N ILE A 113 3.42 20.12 0.20
CA ILE A 113 3.09 18.94 0.99
C ILE A 113 2.98 19.33 2.48
N GLU A 114 4.00 19.99 3.03
CA GLU A 114 4.02 20.41 4.44
C GLU A 114 2.87 21.38 4.77
N ARG A 115 2.60 22.35 3.91
CA ARG A 115 1.52 23.33 4.08
C ARG A 115 0.16 22.66 4.07
N ARG A 116 -0.12 21.80 3.08
CA ARG A 116 -1.40 21.08 2.92
C ARG A 116 -1.60 20.10 4.07
N PHE A 117 -0.59 19.33 4.43
CA PHE A 117 -0.62 18.44 5.58
C PHE A 117 -0.94 19.20 6.87
N ARG A 118 -0.28 20.33 7.11
CA ARG A 118 -0.54 21.20 8.27
C ARG A 118 -1.99 21.68 8.32
N SER A 119 -2.58 22.05 7.19
CA SER A 119 -3.97 22.50 7.11
C SER A 119 -4.95 21.38 7.43
N LEU A 120 -4.76 20.19 6.88
CA LEU A 120 -5.58 19.00 7.18
C LEU A 120 -5.47 18.60 8.64
N VAL A 121 -4.25 18.54 9.17
CA VAL A 121 -4.03 18.26 10.60
C VAL A 121 -4.70 19.31 11.48
N ALA A 122 -4.67 20.59 11.13
CA ALA A 122 -5.30 21.65 11.93
C ALA A 122 -6.83 21.54 11.95
N ALA A 123 -7.45 21.17 10.82
CA ALA A 123 -8.90 21.11 10.65
C ALA A 123 -9.59 19.96 11.41
N ALA A 124 -8.92 18.82 11.59
CA ALA A 124 -9.47 17.65 12.27
C ALA A 124 -9.67 17.91 13.78
N LEU A 125 -10.79 17.48 14.35
CA LEU A 125 -11.04 17.50 15.81
C LEU A 125 -10.24 16.39 16.50
N ARG A 126 -10.39 15.17 16.04
CA ARG A 126 -9.65 13.97 16.43
C ARG A 126 -9.00 13.39 15.19
N LEU A 127 -7.75 12.98 15.26
CA LEU A 127 -6.96 12.61 14.09
C LEU A 127 -6.28 11.27 14.26
N SER A 128 -6.46 10.38 13.29
CA SER A 128 -5.62 9.20 13.05
C SER A 128 -4.83 9.38 11.76
N VAL A 129 -3.52 9.25 11.79
CA VAL A 129 -2.66 9.36 10.60
C VAL A 129 -2.08 8.00 10.29
N THR A 130 -2.37 7.48 9.11
CA THR A 130 -1.76 6.24 8.61
C THR A 130 -0.62 6.60 7.66
N PHE A 131 0.60 6.22 8.00
CA PHE A 131 1.75 6.38 7.12
C PHE A 131 1.98 5.11 6.30
N HIS A 132 1.88 5.23 4.98
CA HIS A 132 2.23 4.15 4.05
C HIS A 132 3.74 4.03 3.84
N SER A 133 4.47 5.11 4.07
CA SER A 133 5.93 5.16 4.14
C SER A 133 6.34 6.13 5.24
N LEU A 134 7.10 5.64 6.20
CA LEU A 134 7.69 6.49 7.22
C LEU A 134 9.19 6.63 6.93
N ASN A 135 9.56 7.75 6.30
CA ASN A 135 10.94 7.99 5.95
C ASN A 135 11.79 8.16 7.20
N ARG A 136 12.72 7.23 7.41
CA ARG A 136 13.75 7.37 8.42
C ARG A 136 14.71 8.46 7.96
N PRO A 137 14.91 9.54 8.74
CA PRO A 137 15.92 10.53 8.39
C PRO A 137 17.29 9.80 8.38
N PRO A 138 18.08 9.93 7.31
CA PRO A 138 19.43 9.38 7.29
C PRO A 138 20.22 9.95 8.48
N ALA A 139 21.21 9.22 8.96
CA ALA A 139 22.11 9.73 9.98
C ALA A 139 22.88 10.95 9.42
N PHE A 140 23.09 11.94 10.25
CA PHE A 140 23.94 13.06 9.85
C PHE A 140 25.37 12.54 9.56
N PRO A 141 25.98 12.83 8.41
CA PRO A 141 27.31 12.35 8.06
C PRO A 141 28.38 13.07 8.89
N MET A 142 28.43 12.74 10.19
CA MET A 142 29.23 13.42 11.20
C MET A 142 30.72 13.36 10.88
N LEU A 143 31.22 12.20 10.42
CA LEU A 143 32.64 12.02 10.10
C LEU A 143 33.07 12.92 8.93
N ASP A 144 32.28 12.98 7.86
CA ASP A 144 32.57 13.84 6.71
C ASP A 144 32.45 15.31 7.08
N PHE A 145 31.48 15.66 7.91
CA PHE A 145 31.30 17.01 8.42
C PHE A 145 32.50 17.43 9.28
N LEU A 146 32.89 16.61 10.26
CA LEU A 146 34.05 16.88 11.10
C LEU A 146 35.34 16.98 10.27
N LYS A 147 35.53 16.04 9.33
CA LYS A 147 36.69 16.10 8.42
C LYS A 147 36.72 17.42 7.62
N ALA A 148 35.57 17.86 7.10
CA ALA A 148 35.48 19.14 6.40
C ALA A 148 35.78 20.34 7.32
N VAL A 149 35.35 20.32 8.58
CA VAL A 149 35.62 21.36 9.56
C VAL A 149 37.09 21.35 9.96
N THR A 150 37.70 20.21 10.27
CA THR A 150 39.09 20.09 10.70
C THR A 150 40.09 20.42 9.58
N THR A 151 39.68 20.21 8.32
CA THR A 151 40.50 20.61 7.14
C THR A 151 40.19 22.03 6.66
N PHE A 152 39.46 22.84 7.44
CA PHE A 152 39.03 24.21 7.10
C PHE A 152 38.27 24.31 5.77
N ASN A 153 37.68 23.21 5.27
CA ASN A 153 36.90 23.22 4.04
C ASN A 153 35.42 23.62 4.37
N TRP A 154 35.25 24.89 4.70
CA TRP A 154 33.94 25.45 5.07
C TRP A 154 32.86 25.31 3.99
N PRO A 155 33.16 25.50 2.67
CA PRO A 155 32.14 25.26 1.64
C PRO A 155 31.57 23.85 1.69
N LYS A 156 32.44 22.84 1.86
CA LYS A 156 32.01 21.43 1.97
C LYS A 156 31.21 21.16 3.25
N ALA A 157 31.63 21.72 4.37
CA ALA A 157 30.88 21.58 5.63
C ALA A 157 29.47 22.21 5.54
N ILE A 158 29.37 23.40 4.93
CA ILE A 158 28.07 24.06 4.70
C ILE A 158 27.21 23.24 3.73
N ASP A 159 27.79 22.70 2.66
CA ASP A 159 27.05 21.88 1.71
C ASP A 159 26.53 20.60 2.35
N ILE A 160 27.34 19.85 3.11
CA ILE A 160 26.90 18.66 3.87
C ILE A 160 25.71 19.01 4.78
N ARG A 161 25.82 20.08 5.56
CA ARG A 161 24.75 20.53 6.46
C ARG A 161 23.49 20.94 5.71
N SER A 162 23.64 21.70 4.62
CA SER A 162 22.53 22.21 3.83
C SER A 162 21.79 21.10 3.09
N SER A 163 22.54 20.16 2.51
CA SER A 163 21.99 18.99 1.82
C SER A 163 21.26 18.07 2.77
N PHE A 164 21.83 17.77 3.94
CA PHE A 164 21.17 17.03 5.00
C PHE A 164 19.87 17.71 5.45
N THR A 165 19.91 19.01 5.71
CA THR A 165 18.73 19.77 6.14
C THR A 165 17.65 19.80 5.07
N ARG A 166 18.03 19.97 3.79
CA ARG A 166 17.09 19.96 2.66
C ARG A 166 16.44 18.58 2.50
N GLY A 167 17.23 17.49 2.53
CA GLY A 167 16.74 16.12 2.37
C GLY A 167 15.77 15.70 3.49
N ASN A 168 16.01 16.16 4.72
CA ASN A 168 15.18 15.78 5.87
C ASN A 168 14.04 16.77 6.20
N ARG A 169 13.98 17.90 5.51
CA ARG A 169 13.05 18.99 5.83
C ARG A 169 11.60 18.54 5.92
N LEU A 170 11.15 17.72 4.99
CA LEU A 170 9.76 17.28 4.92
C LEU A 170 9.41 16.36 6.11
N SER A 171 10.22 15.31 6.35
CA SER A 171 9.98 14.37 7.46
C SER A 171 10.01 15.08 8.81
N VAL A 172 11.00 15.96 9.02
CA VAL A 172 11.11 16.77 10.25
C VAL A 172 9.93 17.73 10.39
N GLY A 173 9.51 18.37 9.29
CA GLY A 173 8.37 19.29 9.26
C GLY A 173 7.07 18.59 9.64
N VAL A 174 6.78 17.45 9.04
CA VAL A 174 5.61 16.62 9.32
C VAL A 174 5.61 16.13 10.77
N ALA A 175 6.73 15.60 11.26
CA ALA A 175 6.86 15.17 12.65
C ALA A 175 6.63 16.33 13.63
N LYS A 176 7.13 17.52 13.34
CA LYS A 176 6.92 18.73 14.15
C LYS A 176 5.45 19.16 14.19
N ILE A 177 4.75 19.07 13.06
CA ILE A 177 3.31 19.37 12.97
C ILE A 177 2.52 18.42 13.87
N LEU A 178 2.74 17.09 13.75
CA LEU A 178 2.02 16.10 14.54
C LEU A 178 2.37 16.21 16.04
N ARG A 179 3.64 16.43 16.41
CA ARG A 179 4.03 16.66 17.81
C ARG A 179 3.36 17.89 18.43
N ARG A 180 3.12 18.92 17.66
CA ARG A 180 2.35 20.10 18.13
C ARG A 180 0.87 19.78 18.26
N ALA A 181 0.31 19.04 17.28
CA ALA A 181 -1.09 18.66 17.30
C ALA A 181 -1.43 17.75 18.50
N GLN A 182 -0.61 16.72 18.78
CA GLN A 182 -0.86 15.78 19.89
C GLN A 182 -0.81 16.42 21.29
N ARG A 183 -0.30 17.66 21.43
CA ARG A 183 -0.35 18.44 22.67
C ARG A 183 -1.71 19.12 22.86
N ARG A 184 -2.50 19.27 21.79
CA ARG A 184 -3.72 20.07 21.77
C ARG A 184 -4.98 19.24 21.60
N LYS A 185 -4.87 18.08 20.91
CA LYS A 185 -5.99 17.20 20.57
C LYS A 185 -5.54 15.74 20.50
N PRO A 186 -6.48 14.76 20.51
CA PRO A 186 -6.15 13.36 20.28
C PRO A 186 -5.57 13.17 18.87
N VAL A 187 -4.36 12.62 18.83
CA VAL A 187 -3.68 12.23 17.60
C VAL A 187 -3.10 10.84 17.80
N SER A 188 -3.41 9.93 16.88
CA SER A 188 -2.81 8.62 16.74
C SER A 188 -2.07 8.47 15.43
N VAL A 189 -1.16 7.54 15.38
CA VAL A 189 -0.38 7.19 14.18
C VAL A 189 -0.51 5.70 13.97
N ILE A 190 -0.80 5.29 12.73
CA ILE A 190 -0.78 3.90 12.29
C ILE A 190 0.35 3.75 11.26
N VAL A 191 1.10 2.68 11.38
CA VAL A 191 2.16 2.28 10.43
C VAL A 191 2.01 0.81 10.08
N HIS A 192 2.70 0.34 9.02
CA HIS A 192 2.47 -1.00 8.49
C HIS A 192 3.55 -2.03 8.84
N ASN A 193 4.54 -1.64 9.65
CA ASN A 193 5.56 -2.55 10.12
C ASN A 193 6.10 -2.15 11.50
N ARG A 194 6.72 -3.10 12.18
CA ARG A 194 7.24 -2.92 13.54
C ARG A 194 8.38 -1.92 13.62
N ARG A 195 9.25 -1.91 12.62
CA ARG A 195 10.36 -0.96 12.53
C ARG A 195 9.86 0.47 12.49
N ASP A 196 8.90 0.77 11.62
CA ASP A 196 8.31 2.10 11.51
C ASP A 196 7.54 2.49 12.78
N SER A 197 6.95 1.52 13.50
CA SER A 197 6.33 1.73 14.80
C SER A 197 7.35 2.23 15.83
N LEU A 198 8.51 1.58 15.90
CA LEU A 198 9.61 1.99 16.77
C LEU A 198 10.16 3.37 16.36
N ASP A 199 10.37 3.62 15.07
CA ASP A 199 10.82 4.91 14.58
C ASP A 199 9.79 6.03 14.88
N ALA A 200 8.50 5.74 14.73
CA ALA A 200 7.42 6.67 15.08
C ALA A 200 7.43 7.03 16.58
N GLN A 201 7.65 6.04 17.45
CA GLN A 201 7.69 6.24 18.89
C GLN A 201 8.98 6.95 19.35
N TYR A 202 10.14 6.45 18.97
CA TYR A 202 11.41 6.86 19.52
C TYR A 202 12.07 8.01 18.75
N LEU A 203 12.08 7.97 17.42
CA LEU A 203 12.68 9.05 16.60
C LEU A 203 11.71 10.23 16.44
N HIS A 204 10.45 9.93 16.09
CA HIS A 204 9.45 10.97 15.87
C HIS A 204 8.69 11.39 17.12
N ARG A 205 8.83 10.65 18.23
CA ARG A 205 8.21 10.92 19.55
C ARG A 205 6.69 11.07 19.49
N PHE A 206 6.03 10.20 18.71
CA PHE A 206 4.59 10.11 18.71
C PHE A 206 4.12 9.28 19.92
N ARG A 207 3.01 9.67 20.56
CA ARG A 207 2.57 9.07 21.84
C ARG A 207 1.68 7.86 21.65
N ARG A 208 0.80 7.90 20.63
CA ARG A 208 -0.16 6.83 20.33
C ARG A 208 0.19 6.28 18.97
N VAL A 209 0.93 5.19 18.94
CA VAL A 209 1.37 4.53 17.73
C VAL A 209 0.85 3.10 17.72
N PHE A 210 0.28 2.72 16.61
CA PHE A 210 -0.24 1.39 16.33
C PHE A 210 0.47 0.86 15.09
N ASP A 211 0.72 -0.44 15.04
CA ASP A 211 1.24 -1.09 13.85
C ASP A 211 0.34 -2.25 13.45
N HIS A 212 0.05 -2.31 12.16
CA HIS A 212 -0.70 -3.39 11.53
C HIS A 212 -0.25 -3.51 10.08
N PRO A 213 0.08 -4.72 9.56
CA PRO A 213 0.40 -4.89 8.15
C PRO A 213 -0.81 -4.49 7.29
N LEU A 214 -0.58 -4.20 6.02
CA LEU A 214 -1.69 -3.94 5.10
C LEU A 214 -2.61 -5.17 5.05
N CYS A 215 -3.92 -4.92 5.05
CA CYS A 215 -4.95 -5.97 4.97
C CYS A 215 -6.06 -5.49 4.04
N PHE A 216 -6.41 -6.29 3.04
CA PHE A 216 -7.35 -5.93 1.98
C PHE A 216 -8.61 -6.78 1.97
N LEU A 217 -8.48 -8.10 2.17
CA LEU A 217 -9.55 -9.07 1.98
C LEU A 217 -9.91 -9.77 3.28
N SER A 218 -11.20 -9.86 3.57
CA SER A 218 -11.72 -10.81 4.56
C SER A 218 -11.60 -12.24 4.01
N SER A 219 -11.73 -13.24 4.89
CA SER A 219 -11.71 -14.63 4.47
C SER A 219 -12.80 -14.94 3.46
N SER A 220 -14.02 -14.38 3.65
CA SER A 220 -15.13 -14.58 2.72
C SER A 220 -14.93 -13.91 1.36
N GLU A 221 -14.33 -12.68 1.32
CA GLU A 221 -13.96 -12.02 0.07
C GLU A 221 -12.89 -12.82 -0.68
N ALA A 222 -11.87 -13.31 0.02
CA ALA A 222 -10.84 -14.14 -0.57
C ALA A 222 -11.40 -15.47 -1.10
N ASP A 223 -12.29 -16.16 -0.36
CA ASP A 223 -12.96 -17.38 -0.82
C ASP A 223 -13.79 -17.13 -2.07
N THR A 224 -14.46 -15.98 -2.13
CA THR A 224 -15.21 -15.57 -3.33
C THR A 224 -14.29 -15.39 -4.53
N VAL A 225 -13.15 -14.71 -4.37
CA VAL A 225 -12.17 -14.55 -5.44
C VAL A 225 -11.64 -15.90 -5.90
N ILE A 226 -11.19 -16.74 -4.98
CA ILE A 226 -10.60 -18.06 -5.29
C ILE A 226 -11.58 -18.97 -6.02
N SER A 227 -12.84 -19.07 -5.53
CA SER A 227 -13.86 -19.93 -6.13
C SER A 227 -14.26 -19.51 -7.55
N HIS A 228 -14.13 -18.23 -7.86
CA HIS A 228 -14.45 -17.68 -9.18
C HIS A 228 -13.22 -17.43 -10.06
N ALA A 229 -12.01 -17.67 -9.55
CA ALA A 229 -10.77 -17.44 -10.31
C ALA A 229 -10.59 -18.51 -11.37
N THR A 230 -10.63 -18.10 -12.63
CA THR A 230 -10.40 -18.98 -13.78
C THR A 230 -9.59 -18.23 -14.84
N ARG A 231 -8.79 -18.97 -15.64
CA ARG A 231 -8.03 -18.39 -16.76
C ARG A 231 -8.94 -17.70 -17.77
N ARG A 232 -10.17 -18.20 -17.97
CA ARG A 232 -11.18 -17.63 -18.89
C ARG A 232 -11.59 -16.19 -18.57
N LYS A 233 -11.36 -15.72 -17.35
CA LYS A 233 -11.61 -14.32 -16.98
C LYS A 233 -10.54 -13.36 -17.49
N LEU A 234 -9.43 -13.90 -17.95
CA LEU A 234 -8.32 -13.15 -18.53
C LEU A 234 -8.11 -13.59 -19.97
N PRO A 235 -8.81 -12.98 -20.95
CA PRO A 235 -8.80 -13.42 -22.36
C PRO A 235 -7.39 -13.50 -22.96
N GLN A 236 -6.44 -12.74 -22.41
CA GLN A 236 -5.04 -12.79 -22.82
C GLN A 236 -4.40 -14.16 -22.59
N LEU A 237 -4.98 -15.01 -21.72
CA LEU A 237 -4.50 -16.35 -21.43
C LEU A 237 -5.16 -17.45 -22.26
N ASP A 238 -6.21 -17.13 -23.03
CA ASP A 238 -6.95 -18.11 -23.85
C ASP A 238 -6.05 -18.86 -24.87
N PRO A 239 -5.06 -18.19 -25.52
CA PRO A 239 -4.17 -18.86 -26.44
C PRO A 239 -3.17 -19.83 -25.80
N LEU A 240 -3.00 -19.75 -24.47
CA LEU A 240 -1.97 -20.50 -23.76
C LEU A 240 -2.42 -21.92 -23.40
N PRO A 241 -1.55 -22.94 -23.51
CA PRO A 241 -1.85 -24.29 -23.09
C PRO A 241 -2.35 -24.38 -21.64
N SER A 242 -3.20 -25.36 -21.34
CA SER A 242 -3.80 -25.52 -20.01
C SER A 242 -2.83 -26.07 -18.96
N ASP A 243 -1.79 -26.76 -19.37
CA ASP A 243 -0.81 -27.47 -18.55
C ASP A 243 0.42 -26.66 -18.15
N ILE A 244 0.50 -25.41 -18.61
CA ILE A 244 1.59 -24.50 -18.26
C ILE A 244 1.47 -24.01 -16.81
N LYS A 245 2.63 -23.67 -16.22
CA LYS A 245 2.76 -23.09 -14.90
C LYS A 245 2.87 -21.59 -14.99
N LEU A 246 2.04 -20.91 -14.23
CA LEU A 246 1.93 -19.47 -14.25
C LEU A 246 2.71 -18.83 -13.10
N ILE A 247 3.70 -18.02 -13.43
CA ILE A 247 4.47 -17.21 -12.50
C ILE A 247 3.95 -15.78 -12.61
N GLY A 248 3.37 -15.22 -11.54
CA GLY A 248 2.81 -13.87 -11.56
C GLY A 248 3.72 -12.86 -10.89
N VAL A 249 3.99 -11.73 -11.54
CA VAL A 249 4.63 -10.56 -10.95
C VAL A 249 3.66 -9.38 -11.02
N PHE A 250 3.41 -8.74 -9.86
CA PHE A 250 2.30 -7.81 -9.71
C PHE A 250 2.79 -6.43 -9.28
N ARG A 251 2.59 -5.41 -10.07
CA ARG A 251 2.67 -3.96 -9.75
C ARG A 251 2.88 -3.09 -10.99
N PHE A 252 2.85 -1.75 -10.78
CA PHE A 252 3.32 -0.80 -11.80
C PHE A 252 4.74 -1.10 -12.23
N LEU A 253 5.00 -0.97 -13.53
CA LEU A 253 6.32 -1.13 -14.12
C LEU A 253 7.22 0.00 -13.63
N SER A 254 8.13 -0.33 -12.75
CA SER A 254 9.13 0.57 -12.14
C SER A 254 10.39 -0.22 -11.87
N ASP A 255 11.53 0.39 -12.12
CA ASP A 255 12.87 -0.20 -12.01
C ASP A 255 13.13 -0.93 -10.68
N TYR A 256 12.73 -0.32 -9.55
CA TYR A 256 12.94 -0.92 -8.23
C TYR A 256 12.06 -2.15 -7.97
N LYS A 257 11.18 -2.53 -8.89
CA LYS A 257 10.33 -3.73 -8.76
C LYS A 257 11.02 -5.00 -9.26
N GLY A 258 12.15 -4.87 -9.97
CA GLY A 258 13.01 -5.98 -10.33
C GLY A 258 12.37 -6.99 -11.29
N PHE A 259 11.49 -6.54 -12.20
CA PHE A 259 10.87 -7.42 -13.20
C PHE A 259 11.91 -8.16 -14.04
N GLU A 260 13.03 -7.50 -14.35
CA GLU A 260 14.16 -8.07 -15.07
C GLU A 260 14.75 -9.32 -14.38
N VAL A 261 14.67 -9.37 -13.03
CA VAL A 261 15.14 -10.54 -12.27
C VAL A 261 14.23 -11.75 -12.51
N ALA A 262 12.92 -11.53 -12.64
CA ALA A 262 11.97 -12.60 -12.95
C ALA A 262 12.12 -13.07 -14.40
N ILE A 263 12.33 -12.16 -15.36
CA ILE A 263 12.60 -12.49 -16.77
C ILE A 263 13.88 -13.32 -16.88
N LYS A 264 14.97 -12.87 -16.23
CA LYS A 264 16.24 -13.63 -16.21
C LYS A 264 16.12 -15.01 -15.55
N ALA A 265 15.30 -15.13 -14.49
CA ALA A 265 15.04 -16.42 -13.86
C ALA A 265 14.33 -17.41 -14.81
N LEU A 266 13.49 -16.91 -15.74
CA LEU A 266 12.75 -17.75 -16.67
C LEU A 266 13.65 -18.52 -17.64
N HIS A 267 14.85 -17.99 -17.97
CA HIS A 267 15.85 -18.71 -18.78
C HIS A 267 16.29 -20.04 -18.16
N HIS A 268 16.20 -20.16 -16.83
CA HIS A 268 16.64 -21.34 -16.08
C HIS A 268 15.49 -22.26 -15.68
N LEU A 269 14.27 -21.98 -16.16
CA LEU A 269 13.08 -22.78 -15.87
C LEU A 269 12.67 -23.60 -17.10
N PRO A 270 12.00 -24.75 -16.89
CA PRO A 270 11.40 -25.53 -17.97
C PRO A 270 10.46 -24.70 -18.85
N GLU A 271 10.25 -25.16 -20.08
CA GLU A 271 9.45 -24.44 -21.09
C GLU A 271 7.97 -24.32 -20.73
N ASP A 272 7.46 -25.19 -19.85
CA ASP A 272 6.10 -25.13 -19.33
C ASP A 272 5.86 -23.98 -18.34
N HIS A 273 6.88 -23.21 -17.97
CA HIS A 273 6.78 -22.07 -17.08
C HIS A 273 6.63 -20.78 -17.88
N HIS A 274 5.54 -20.04 -17.63
CA HIS A 274 5.23 -18.76 -18.26
C HIS A 274 5.18 -17.64 -17.22
N LEU A 275 5.74 -16.49 -17.57
CA LEU A 275 5.77 -15.30 -16.71
C LEU A 275 4.67 -14.32 -17.11
N LEU A 276 3.79 -14.01 -16.17
CA LEU A 276 2.74 -13.02 -16.33
C LEU A 276 3.14 -11.73 -15.59
N ILE A 277 3.26 -10.64 -16.32
CA ILE A 277 3.61 -9.32 -15.77
C ILE A 277 2.34 -8.47 -15.67
N PHE A 278 1.78 -8.39 -14.47
CA PHE A 278 0.59 -7.61 -14.18
C PHE A 278 0.95 -6.21 -13.72
N GLY A 279 0.63 -5.23 -14.53
CA GLY A 279 0.83 -3.82 -14.23
C GLY A 279 1.07 -3.00 -15.48
N GLY A 280 0.69 -1.74 -15.40
CA GLY A 280 0.97 -0.73 -16.41
C GLY A 280 2.09 0.20 -15.97
N VAL A 281 2.46 1.10 -16.87
CA VAL A 281 3.35 2.23 -16.53
C VAL A 281 2.68 3.07 -15.44
N HIS A 282 3.45 3.45 -14.42
CA HIS A 282 2.90 4.28 -13.36
C HIS A 282 2.38 5.61 -13.96
N PRO A 283 1.14 6.05 -13.63
CA PRO A 283 0.55 7.24 -14.24
C PRO A 283 1.42 8.50 -14.17
N ASN A 284 2.23 8.63 -13.11
CA ASN A 284 3.18 9.73 -12.95
C ASN A 284 4.44 9.61 -13.83
N SER A 285 4.66 8.45 -14.44
CA SER A 285 5.82 8.16 -15.30
C SER A 285 5.45 8.08 -16.79
N ILE A 286 4.18 8.32 -17.13
CA ILE A 286 3.75 8.40 -18.52
C ILE A 286 4.33 9.69 -19.10
N PRO A 287 5.24 9.59 -20.09
CA PRO A 287 5.77 10.78 -20.73
C PRO A 287 4.64 11.49 -21.51
N THR A 288 4.70 12.81 -21.56
CA THR A 288 3.77 13.65 -22.33
C THR A 288 3.95 13.50 -23.85
N ARG A 289 4.85 12.64 -24.31
CA ARG A 289 5.19 12.34 -25.70
C ARG A 289 5.14 10.83 -25.93
N THR A 290 5.00 10.43 -27.15
CA THR A 290 4.78 9.06 -27.65
C THR A 290 5.91 8.06 -27.43
N ALA A 291 6.99 8.42 -26.75
CA ALA A 291 8.08 7.50 -26.47
C ALA A 291 7.74 6.55 -25.32
N ILE A 292 8.04 5.26 -25.48
CA ILE A 292 7.94 4.24 -24.42
C ILE A 292 8.90 4.63 -23.29
N HIS A 293 8.46 4.42 -22.05
CA HIS A 293 9.32 4.66 -20.88
C HIS A 293 10.58 3.78 -20.98
N PRO A 294 11.80 4.30 -20.80
CA PRO A 294 13.05 3.56 -21.02
C PRO A 294 13.12 2.22 -20.26
N TYR A 295 12.63 2.17 -19.05
CA TYR A 295 12.60 0.93 -18.27
C TYR A 295 11.63 -0.11 -18.90
N VAL A 296 10.49 0.32 -19.43
CA VAL A 296 9.56 -0.60 -20.12
C VAL A 296 10.19 -1.11 -21.41
N ALA A 297 10.89 -0.25 -22.15
CA ALA A 297 11.64 -0.65 -23.34
C ALA A 297 12.68 -1.72 -23.00
N SER A 298 13.47 -1.53 -21.92
CA SER A 298 14.45 -2.54 -21.51
C SER A 298 13.82 -3.87 -21.09
N LEU A 299 12.63 -3.88 -20.50
CA LEU A 299 11.94 -5.13 -20.17
C LEU A 299 11.44 -5.87 -21.44
N LEU A 300 11.02 -5.12 -22.47
CA LEU A 300 10.64 -5.71 -23.74
C LEU A 300 11.88 -6.28 -24.46
N GLU A 301 12.98 -5.55 -24.43
CA GLU A 301 14.27 -6.01 -24.95
C GLU A 301 14.76 -7.27 -24.21
N ASP A 302 14.72 -7.30 -22.88
CA ASP A 302 15.09 -8.46 -22.06
C ASP A 302 14.23 -9.70 -22.38
N ALA A 303 12.96 -9.53 -22.75
CA ALA A 303 12.08 -10.61 -23.13
C ALA A 303 12.30 -11.14 -24.56
N HIS A 304 12.84 -10.31 -25.45
CA HIS A 304 13.00 -10.59 -26.87
C HIS A 304 14.45 -10.51 -27.33
N VAL A 305 15.39 -10.33 -26.42
CA VAL A 305 16.79 -10.03 -26.72
C VAL A 305 17.41 -11.00 -27.74
N ASP A 306 17.02 -12.27 -27.63
CA ASP A 306 17.63 -13.30 -28.46
C ASP A 306 17.12 -13.29 -29.89
N ALA A 307 15.82 -13.08 -30.05
CA ALA A 307 15.22 -12.97 -31.41
C ALA A 307 15.78 -11.76 -32.17
N THR A 308 15.85 -10.58 -31.50
CA THR A 308 16.37 -9.36 -32.12
C THR A 308 17.84 -9.47 -32.51
N LEU A 309 18.66 -9.97 -31.55
CA LEU A 309 20.11 -10.10 -31.76
C LEU A 309 20.44 -11.05 -32.93
N TYR A 310 19.65 -12.10 -33.13
CA TYR A 310 19.90 -13.11 -34.12
C TYR A 310 19.27 -12.79 -35.49
N ASP A 311 18.12 -12.13 -35.53
CA ASP A 311 17.50 -11.69 -36.80
C ASP A 311 18.34 -10.66 -37.53
N ASP A 312 18.94 -9.71 -36.80
CA ASP A 312 19.88 -8.73 -37.40
C ASP A 312 21.14 -9.38 -37.95
N MET A 313 21.47 -10.58 -37.50
CA MET A 313 22.69 -11.25 -37.88
C MET A 313 22.53 -12.31 -38.99
N HIS A 314 21.40 -12.63 -39.55
CA HIS A 314 21.22 -13.52 -40.74
C HIS A 314 19.88 -14.31 -40.79
N GLY A 315 18.88 -13.97 -39.98
CA GLY A 315 17.58 -14.70 -39.95
C GLY A 315 17.68 -16.13 -39.40
N THR A 316 18.75 -16.44 -38.70
CA THR A 316 18.94 -17.71 -37.97
C THR A 316 19.45 -17.41 -36.56
N PRO A 317 18.87 -18.02 -35.50
CA PRO A 317 19.32 -17.79 -34.13
C PRO A 317 20.67 -18.47 -33.87
N THR A 318 21.72 -17.95 -34.48
CA THR A 318 23.09 -18.41 -34.27
C THR A 318 23.95 -17.20 -33.96
N ILE A 319 24.78 -17.32 -32.94
CA ILE A 319 25.85 -16.35 -32.73
C ILE A 319 26.71 -16.36 -33.96
N GLY A 320 26.73 -15.24 -34.70
CA GLY A 320 27.55 -15.10 -35.91
C GLY A 320 29.05 -15.04 -35.60
N LEU A 321 29.54 -16.01 -34.89
CA LEU A 321 30.93 -16.31 -34.76
C LEU A 321 31.34 -17.02 -36.06
N ASN A 322 31.88 -16.27 -36.99
CA ASN A 322 32.53 -16.80 -38.19
C ASN A 322 33.81 -17.53 -37.78
N LEU A 323 33.65 -18.57 -36.99
CA LEU A 323 34.73 -19.38 -36.45
C LEU A 323 34.45 -20.83 -36.88
N ASP A 324 35.50 -21.56 -37.27
CA ASP A 324 35.46 -23.00 -37.39
C ASP A 324 35.22 -23.65 -35.98
N ILE A 325 34.02 -23.36 -35.47
CA ILE A 325 33.58 -23.94 -34.20
C ILE A 325 33.01 -25.30 -34.50
N GLU A 326 33.41 -26.29 -33.73
CA GLU A 326 32.83 -27.62 -33.80
C GLU A 326 31.30 -27.54 -33.67
N ARG A 327 30.58 -28.33 -34.50
CA ARG A 327 29.11 -28.25 -34.63
C ARG A 327 28.37 -28.31 -33.25
N HIS A 328 28.88 -29.11 -32.31
CA HIS A 328 28.27 -29.19 -30.99
C HIS A 328 28.40 -27.90 -30.16
N LEU A 329 29.49 -27.13 -30.35
CA LEU A 329 29.62 -25.79 -29.73
C LEU A 329 28.72 -24.77 -30.42
N ALA A 330 28.57 -24.83 -31.73
CA ALA A 330 27.61 -24.00 -32.47
C ALA A 330 26.19 -24.26 -31.99
N ASP A 331 25.80 -25.53 -31.78
CA ASP A 331 24.49 -25.90 -31.23
C ASP A 331 24.34 -25.46 -29.79
N LEU A 332 25.40 -25.47 -28.99
CA LEU A 332 25.38 -24.98 -27.60
C LEU A 332 25.16 -23.47 -27.56
N PHE A 333 25.88 -22.72 -28.40
CA PHE A 333 25.72 -21.27 -28.47
C PHE A 333 24.38 -20.86 -29.14
N GLY A 334 23.86 -21.63 -30.08
CA GLY A 334 22.56 -21.40 -30.72
C GLY A 334 21.37 -21.67 -29.80
N LYS A 335 21.57 -22.35 -28.67
CA LYS A 335 20.50 -22.56 -27.65
C LYS A 335 20.41 -21.45 -26.61
N HIS A 336 21.39 -20.59 -26.57
CA HIS A 336 21.47 -19.50 -25.61
C HIS A 336 21.99 -18.22 -26.27
N PRO A 337 21.37 -17.09 -25.98
CA PRO A 337 20.25 -16.88 -25.06
C PRO A 337 18.94 -17.46 -25.65
N ARG A 338 17.97 -17.84 -24.82
CA ARG A 338 16.66 -18.36 -25.28
C ARG A 338 15.72 -17.20 -25.58
N ASP A 339 14.96 -17.31 -26.68
CA ASP A 339 13.85 -16.41 -26.94
C ASP A 339 12.72 -16.67 -25.92
N LEU A 340 12.36 -15.65 -25.16
CA LEU A 340 11.31 -15.68 -24.15
C LEU A 340 10.00 -15.06 -24.63
N SER A 341 9.91 -14.59 -25.89
CA SER A 341 8.74 -13.88 -26.41
C SER A 341 7.44 -14.66 -26.26
N SER A 342 7.50 -15.99 -26.41
CA SER A 342 6.34 -16.88 -26.23
C SER A 342 5.99 -17.18 -24.76
N ARG A 343 6.85 -16.82 -23.80
CA ARG A 343 6.75 -17.19 -22.39
C ARG A 343 6.60 -16.01 -21.44
N VAL A 344 6.83 -14.78 -21.89
CA VAL A 344 6.66 -13.55 -21.10
C VAL A 344 5.43 -12.80 -21.62
N HIS A 345 4.45 -12.62 -20.76
CA HIS A 345 3.17 -12.02 -21.12
C HIS A 345 2.93 -10.74 -20.31
N PHE A 346 2.84 -9.61 -21.02
CA PHE A 346 2.51 -8.32 -20.42
C PHE A 346 0.99 -8.17 -20.34
N MET A 347 0.44 -8.34 -19.14
CA MET A 347 -1.01 -8.34 -18.89
C MET A 347 -1.61 -6.94 -18.79
N GLY A 348 -0.77 -5.91 -18.72
CA GLY A 348 -1.22 -4.53 -18.59
C GLY A 348 -1.77 -4.17 -17.20
N ALA A 349 -2.37 -2.99 -17.11
CA ALA A 349 -3.07 -2.54 -15.91
C ALA A 349 -4.49 -3.12 -15.91
N LEU A 350 -4.80 -3.92 -14.90
CA LEU A 350 -6.11 -4.54 -14.73
C LEU A 350 -6.92 -3.82 -13.64
N GLU A 351 -8.22 -3.93 -13.72
CA GLU A 351 -9.14 -3.60 -12.63
C GLU A 351 -8.89 -4.50 -11.42
N ASP A 352 -9.25 -4.03 -10.22
CA ASP A 352 -8.94 -4.74 -8.96
C ASP A 352 -9.45 -6.19 -8.93
N ALA A 353 -10.62 -6.48 -9.50
CA ALA A 353 -11.18 -7.84 -9.55
C ALA A 353 -10.35 -8.79 -10.44
N ASP A 354 -9.93 -8.30 -11.62
CA ASP A 354 -9.13 -9.08 -12.55
C ASP A 354 -7.68 -9.22 -12.05
N PHE A 355 -7.17 -8.21 -11.37
CA PHE A 355 -5.87 -8.26 -10.70
C PHE A 355 -5.83 -9.36 -9.62
N LEU A 356 -6.86 -9.45 -8.78
CA LEU A 356 -6.98 -10.50 -7.76
C LEU A 356 -7.20 -11.88 -8.40
N THR A 357 -8.01 -11.95 -9.46
CA THR A 357 -8.19 -13.17 -10.26
C THR A 357 -6.86 -13.65 -10.82
N GLY A 358 -6.10 -12.74 -11.46
CA GLY A 358 -4.77 -13.04 -11.98
C GLY A 358 -3.82 -13.56 -10.92
N MET A 359 -3.88 -13.01 -9.72
CA MET A 359 -3.06 -13.46 -8.59
C MET A 359 -3.48 -14.86 -8.12
N ALA A 360 -4.77 -15.13 -8.02
CA ALA A 360 -5.31 -16.41 -7.53
C ALA A 360 -5.08 -17.59 -8.50
N ILE A 361 -4.95 -17.34 -9.80
CA ILE A 361 -4.70 -18.40 -10.80
C ILE A 361 -3.21 -18.71 -11.00
N CYS A 362 -2.29 -17.90 -10.47
CA CYS A 362 -0.86 -18.16 -10.58
C CYS A 362 -0.42 -19.28 -9.64
N ASP A 363 0.45 -20.19 -10.14
CA ASP A 363 1.08 -21.23 -9.33
C ASP A 363 2.04 -20.64 -8.29
N VAL A 364 2.62 -19.47 -8.61
CA VAL A 364 3.50 -18.73 -7.72
C VAL A 364 3.44 -17.23 -8.00
N VAL A 365 3.38 -16.44 -6.94
CA VAL A 365 3.52 -14.98 -6.96
C VAL A 365 4.95 -14.62 -6.61
N VAL A 366 5.63 -13.91 -7.50
CA VAL A 366 7.01 -13.49 -7.31
C VAL A 366 7.06 -11.97 -7.09
N LEU A 367 7.79 -11.55 -6.06
CA LEU A 367 7.99 -10.14 -5.70
C LEU A 367 9.49 -9.83 -5.65
N PRO A 368 10.12 -9.58 -6.80
CA PRO A 368 11.58 -9.51 -6.93
C PRO A 368 12.16 -8.11 -6.68
N TYR A 369 11.58 -7.38 -5.70
CA TYR A 369 11.89 -5.98 -5.47
C TYR A 369 13.35 -5.72 -5.11
N LEU A 370 13.87 -4.57 -5.54
CA LEU A 370 15.13 -4.01 -5.06
C LEU A 370 14.90 -3.26 -3.73
N GLU A 371 15.98 -3.07 -2.97
CA GLU A 371 15.90 -2.37 -1.69
C GLU A 371 15.88 -0.85 -1.90
N VAL A 372 14.74 -0.24 -1.64
CA VAL A 372 14.54 1.23 -1.76
C VAL A 372 13.96 1.85 -0.49
N GLY A 373 13.91 1.09 0.61
CA GLY A 373 13.38 1.58 1.89
C GLY A 373 11.86 1.72 1.94
N GLN A 374 11.12 0.99 1.12
CA GLN A 374 9.66 0.97 1.16
C GLN A 374 9.18 0.37 2.48
N SER A 375 8.09 0.91 3.05
CA SER A 375 7.55 0.46 4.35
C SER A 375 6.58 -0.72 4.22
N ALA A 376 5.78 -0.79 3.15
CA ALA A 376 4.77 -1.82 2.96
C ALA A 376 4.53 -2.11 1.47
N SER A 377 3.95 -3.27 1.18
CA SER A 377 3.59 -3.70 -0.18
C SER A 377 2.20 -4.32 -0.19
N GLY A 378 1.28 -3.76 -0.97
CA GLY A 378 -0.08 -4.31 -1.12
C GLY A 378 -0.11 -5.71 -1.72
N PRO A 379 0.60 -6.00 -2.83
CA PRO A 379 0.58 -7.32 -3.45
C PRO A 379 0.97 -8.48 -2.55
N ILE A 380 1.92 -8.31 -1.61
CA ILE A 380 2.27 -9.40 -0.69
C ILE A 380 1.12 -9.72 0.26
N SER A 381 0.42 -8.69 0.77
CA SER A 381 -0.75 -8.88 1.63
C SER A 381 -1.87 -9.60 0.88
N GLN A 382 -2.22 -9.11 -0.31
CA GLN A 382 -3.26 -9.71 -1.14
C GLN A 382 -2.93 -11.17 -1.53
N ALA A 383 -1.67 -11.45 -1.87
CA ALA A 383 -1.23 -12.80 -2.23
C ALA A 383 -1.38 -13.80 -1.07
N ILE A 384 -0.98 -13.43 0.15
CA ILE A 384 -1.14 -14.33 1.29
C ILE A 384 -2.60 -14.44 1.75
N GLU A 385 -3.40 -13.38 1.63
CA GLU A 385 -4.84 -13.39 1.90
C GLU A 385 -5.58 -14.33 0.93
N LEU A 386 -5.12 -14.42 -0.31
CA LEU A 386 -5.60 -15.38 -1.31
C LEU A 386 -5.00 -16.79 -1.14
N GLY A 387 -4.05 -16.99 -0.22
CA GLY A 387 -3.37 -18.27 -0.03
C GLY A 387 -2.38 -18.64 -1.14
N CYS A 388 -1.90 -17.69 -1.91
CA CYS A 388 -0.92 -17.92 -2.97
C CYS A 388 0.44 -18.34 -2.39
N ARG A 389 1.18 -19.15 -3.13
CA ARG A 389 2.61 -19.37 -2.88
C ARG A 389 3.36 -18.08 -3.22
N VAL A 390 4.09 -17.50 -2.26
CA VAL A 390 4.79 -16.24 -2.44
C VAL A 390 6.30 -16.43 -2.32
N ILE A 391 7.05 -15.99 -3.33
CA ILE A 391 8.51 -15.91 -3.32
C ILE A 391 8.91 -14.45 -3.43
N ALA A 392 9.61 -13.91 -2.43
CA ALA A 392 9.99 -12.51 -2.37
C ALA A 392 11.49 -12.31 -2.16
N SER A 393 12.03 -11.21 -2.70
CA SER A 393 13.42 -10.84 -2.42
C SER A 393 13.60 -10.43 -0.95
N ARG A 394 14.82 -10.61 -0.39
CA ARG A 394 15.16 -10.31 1.01
C ARG A 394 15.26 -8.80 1.27
N THR A 395 14.26 -8.02 0.87
CA THR A 395 14.18 -6.61 1.23
C THR A 395 13.72 -6.43 2.67
N HIS A 396 14.05 -5.31 3.28
CA HIS A 396 13.57 -4.98 4.62
C HIS A 396 12.05 -5.01 4.71
N THR A 397 11.35 -4.53 3.69
CA THR A 397 9.88 -4.53 3.62
C THR A 397 9.30 -5.93 3.79
N PHE A 398 9.82 -6.91 3.05
CA PHE A 398 9.30 -8.27 3.08
C PHE A 398 9.75 -9.05 4.31
N LEU A 399 10.95 -8.79 4.81
CA LEU A 399 11.41 -9.37 6.08
C LEU A 399 10.60 -8.86 7.27
N GLU A 400 10.25 -7.57 7.31
CA GLU A 400 9.35 -7.02 8.33
C GLU A 400 7.92 -7.60 8.20
N PHE A 401 7.43 -7.75 6.97
CA PHE A 401 6.13 -8.36 6.71
C PHE A 401 6.07 -9.83 7.22
N ALA A 402 7.10 -10.62 6.96
CA ALA A 402 7.19 -12.00 7.40
C ALA A 402 7.21 -12.16 8.94
N ARG A 403 7.54 -11.12 9.70
CA ARG A 403 7.41 -11.14 11.17
C ARG A 403 5.95 -11.17 11.64
N TYR A 404 5.05 -10.57 10.86
CA TYR A 404 3.61 -10.63 11.12
C TYR A 404 3.00 -11.95 10.65
N HIS A 405 3.54 -12.51 9.57
CA HIS A 405 3.06 -13.72 8.90
C HIS A 405 4.20 -14.73 8.71
N PRO A 406 4.67 -15.37 9.80
CA PRO A 406 5.75 -16.34 9.73
C PRO A 406 5.43 -17.48 8.77
N GLU A 407 6.44 -17.98 8.06
CA GLU A 407 6.37 -19.15 7.16
C GLU A 407 5.45 -18.97 5.93
N THR A 408 4.90 -17.79 5.69
CA THR A 408 4.03 -17.53 4.53
C THR A 408 4.77 -17.08 3.29
N VAL A 409 6.07 -16.75 3.40
CA VAL A 409 6.88 -16.20 2.31
C VAL A 409 8.19 -16.97 2.20
N GLU A 410 8.51 -17.43 1.00
CA GLU A 410 9.82 -17.93 0.65
C GLU A 410 10.72 -16.77 0.21
N PHE A 411 12.01 -16.84 0.55
CA PHE A 411 12.94 -15.74 0.26
C PHE A 411 14.06 -16.16 -0.68
N PHE A 412 14.49 -15.19 -1.51
CA PHE A 412 15.73 -15.27 -2.29
C PHE A 412 16.50 -13.95 -2.16
N ASP A 413 17.81 -13.97 -2.45
CA ASP A 413 18.64 -12.78 -2.33
C ASP A 413 18.35 -11.78 -3.45
N ILE A 414 18.40 -10.47 -3.12
CA ILE A 414 18.06 -9.39 -4.04
C ILE A 414 18.89 -9.49 -5.32
N GLY A 415 18.21 -9.52 -6.47
CA GLY A 415 18.84 -9.60 -7.78
C GLY A 415 19.33 -11.01 -8.19
N ASN A 416 19.26 -12.01 -7.30
CA ASN A 416 19.73 -13.35 -7.58
C ASN A 416 18.68 -14.18 -8.34
N HIS A 417 18.66 -14.04 -9.66
CA HIS A 417 17.73 -14.74 -10.54
C HIS A 417 17.94 -16.27 -10.56
N LEU A 418 19.16 -16.76 -10.30
CA LEU A 418 19.46 -18.20 -10.24
C LEU A 418 18.81 -18.84 -9.00
N GLU A 419 18.93 -18.17 -7.83
CA GLU A 419 18.24 -18.63 -6.62
C GLU A 419 16.74 -18.58 -6.80
N LEU A 420 16.22 -17.50 -7.42
CA LEU A 420 14.80 -17.37 -7.72
C LEU A 420 14.30 -18.53 -8.59
N ALA A 421 15.01 -18.87 -9.68
CA ALA A 421 14.67 -19.99 -10.53
C ALA A 421 14.68 -21.32 -9.74
N GLY A 422 15.69 -21.56 -8.93
CA GLY A 422 15.76 -22.74 -8.05
C GLY A 422 14.60 -22.82 -7.06
N ARG A 423 14.17 -21.69 -6.48
CA ARG A 423 13.01 -21.62 -5.58
C ARG A 423 11.70 -21.93 -6.33
N ILE A 424 11.51 -21.38 -7.53
CA ILE A 424 10.32 -21.65 -8.35
C ILE A 424 10.24 -23.13 -8.72
N ALA A 425 11.35 -23.70 -9.19
CA ALA A 425 11.43 -25.11 -9.62
C ALA A 425 11.24 -26.10 -8.45
N ALA A 426 11.57 -25.70 -7.22
CA ALA A 426 11.39 -26.54 -6.05
C ALA A 426 9.91 -26.77 -5.76
N ARG A 427 9.44 -28.03 -5.96
CA ARG A 427 8.10 -28.46 -5.61
C ARG A 427 7.97 -28.54 -4.08
N ARG A 428 7.69 -27.41 -3.41
CA ARG A 428 7.21 -27.46 -2.03
C ARG A 428 5.69 -27.67 -2.04
N GLN A 429 5.23 -28.60 -1.23
CA GLN A 429 3.80 -28.64 -0.89
C GLN A 429 3.52 -27.39 -0.05
N TYR A 430 3.03 -26.36 -0.72
CA TYR A 430 2.55 -25.15 -0.06
C TYR A 430 1.11 -25.42 0.36
N ALA A 431 0.91 -25.76 1.63
CA ALA A 431 -0.44 -25.72 2.19
C ALA A 431 -0.81 -24.24 2.40
N ALA A 432 -1.85 -23.80 1.73
CA ALA A 432 -2.40 -22.48 1.98
C ALA A 432 -2.66 -22.29 3.48
N GLN A 433 -1.87 -21.42 4.13
CA GLN A 433 -1.93 -21.25 5.59
C GLN A 433 -2.86 -20.09 5.99
N ARG A 434 -3.91 -19.83 5.21
CA ARG A 434 -4.83 -18.72 5.45
C ARG A 434 -5.45 -18.75 6.86
N ASP A 435 -5.80 -19.93 7.36
CA ASP A 435 -6.40 -20.10 8.68
C ASP A 435 -5.44 -19.77 9.85
N ARG A 436 -4.15 -19.61 9.55
CA ARG A 436 -3.11 -19.24 10.53
C ARG A 436 -2.75 -17.77 10.54
N LEU A 437 -3.38 -16.96 9.69
CA LEU A 437 -3.11 -15.53 9.64
C LEU A 437 -3.58 -14.86 10.95
N ARG A 438 -2.65 -14.25 11.67
CA ARG A 438 -2.91 -13.54 12.92
C ARG A 438 -3.40 -12.11 12.70
N TYR A 439 -3.04 -11.53 11.58
CA TYR A 439 -3.37 -10.16 11.19
C TYR A 439 -4.40 -10.24 10.07
N THR A 440 -5.65 -9.99 10.41
CA THR A 440 -6.83 -10.13 9.57
C THR A 440 -7.60 -8.81 9.49
N VAL A 441 -8.69 -8.80 8.76
CA VAL A 441 -9.61 -7.66 8.71
C VAL A 441 -10.12 -7.30 10.12
N GLU A 442 -10.38 -8.27 10.99
CA GLU A 442 -10.86 -8.03 12.36
C GLU A 442 -9.82 -7.35 13.21
N THR A 443 -8.55 -7.77 13.12
CA THR A 443 -7.45 -7.10 13.83
C THR A 443 -7.16 -5.72 13.26
N ASN A 444 -7.36 -5.52 11.95
CA ASN A 444 -7.26 -4.20 11.31
C ASN A 444 -8.39 -3.27 11.78
N LYS A 445 -9.65 -3.76 11.79
CA LYS A 445 -10.80 -3.05 12.37
C LYS A 445 -10.53 -2.61 13.82
N ALA A 446 -10.04 -3.55 14.66
CA ALA A 446 -9.70 -3.26 16.04
C ALA A 446 -8.60 -2.20 16.17
N THR A 447 -7.59 -2.25 15.31
CA THR A 447 -6.50 -1.26 15.26
C THR A 447 -7.02 0.13 14.92
N TYR A 448 -7.86 0.25 13.88
CA TYR A 448 -8.46 1.52 13.51
C TYR A 448 -9.43 2.04 14.57
N LEU A 449 -10.24 1.18 15.16
CA LEU A 449 -11.13 1.54 16.27
C LEU A 449 -10.33 2.10 17.45
N ALA A 450 -9.28 1.41 17.87
CA ALA A 450 -8.40 1.86 18.95
C ALA A 450 -7.69 3.19 18.61
N ALA A 451 -7.21 3.33 17.36
CA ALA A 451 -6.56 4.55 16.90
C ALA A 451 -7.53 5.74 16.83
N CYS A 452 -8.76 5.52 16.41
CA CYS A 452 -9.79 6.54 16.29
C CYS A 452 -10.47 6.90 17.61
N SER A 453 -10.39 6.04 18.65
CA SER A 453 -11.00 6.29 19.94
C SER A 453 -10.29 7.41 20.73
N PRO A 454 -11.03 8.18 21.58
CA PRO A 454 -10.41 9.14 22.49
C PRO A 454 -9.45 8.44 23.44
N SER A 455 -8.28 9.05 23.76
CA SER A 455 -7.42 8.51 24.81
C SER A 455 -8.03 8.78 26.20
N ALA A 456 -7.88 7.84 27.12
CA ALA A 456 -8.34 8.01 28.51
C ALA A 456 -7.79 9.29 29.17
N ASP A 457 -6.55 9.69 28.85
CA ASP A 457 -5.93 10.94 29.33
C ASP A 457 -6.63 12.21 28.84
N THR A 458 -7.21 12.16 27.62
CA THR A 458 -7.89 13.34 27.05
C THR A 458 -9.30 13.51 27.63
N THR A 459 -9.95 12.41 27.98
CA THR A 459 -11.27 12.44 28.65
C THR A 459 -11.17 13.03 30.06
N MET A 460 -10.07 12.79 30.78
CA MET A 460 -9.85 13.43 32.07
C MET A 460 -9.59 14.94 31.97
N ARG A 461 -8.86 15.39 30.94
CA ARG A 461 -8.59 16.83 30.73
C ARG A 461 -9.81 17.61 30.31
N THR A 462 -10.67 17.04 29.43
CA THR A 462 -11.94 17.66 29.04
C THR A 462 -12.93 17.71 30.20
N ARG A 463 -13.04 16.65 30.99
CA ARG A 463 -13.86 16.65 32.22
C ARG A 463 -13.36 17.67 33.25
N ARG A 464 -12.05 17.83 33.46
CA ARG A 464 -11.47 18.86 34.32
C ARG A 464 -11.73 20.28 33.82
N ARG A 465 -11.66 20.54 32.49
CA ARG A 465 -11.99 21.85 31.92
C ARG A 465 -13.48 22.17 32.01
N ALA A 466 -14.36 21.22 31.75
CA ALA A 466 -15.80 21.38 31.90
C ALA A 466 -16.22 21.55 33.35
N GLY A 467 -15.55 20.86 34.31
CA GLY A 467 -15.75 21.02 35.73
C GLY A 467 -15.26 22.37 36.26
N PHE A 468 -14.18 22.92 35.67
CA PHE A 468 -13.66 24.24 36.05
C PHE A 468 -14.55 25.37 35.53
N ALA A 469 -15.06 25.23 34.30
CA ALA A 469 -16.01 26.20 33.68
C ALA A 469 -17.35 26.24 34.43
N ARG A 470 -17.84 25.11 34.97
CA ARG A 470 -19.07 25.10 35.82
C ARG A 470 -18.87 25.67 37.21
N ARG A 471 -17.67 25.60 37.77
CA ARG A 471 -17.38 26.21 39.09
C ARG A 471 -17.21 27.74 39.01
N THR A 472 -16.76 28.29 37.87
CA THR A 472 -16.61 29.75 37.69
C THR A 472 -17.96 30.45 37.42
N ILE A 473 -18.96 29.73 36.96
CA ILE A 473 -20.32 30.31 36.72
C ILE A 473 -21.17 30.25 38.01
N SER A 474 -20.86 29.33 38.94
CA SER A 474 -21.59 29.21 40.23
C SER A 474 -21.03 30.12 41.37
N GLN A 475 -20.04 30.94 41.10
CA GLN A 475 -19.50 31.94 42.05
C GLN A 475 -19.75 33.39 41.62
N ALA A 476 -20.58 33.60 40.61
CA ALA A 476 -20.95 34.93 40.07
C ALA A 476 -22.45 35.24 40.21
N ASP A 477 -23.18 34.50 41.09
CA ASP A 477 -24.56 34.81 41.53
C ASP A 477 -24.58 35.11 43.04
#